data_927fbca9454839fb5a941f5d8ea4f57a
#
_entry.id   927fbca9454839fb5a941f5d8ea4f57a
#
_cell.length_a   1.000
_cell.length_b   1.000
_cell.length_c   1.000
_cell.angle_alpha   90.00
_cell.angle_beta   90.00
_cell.angle_gamma   90.00
#
_symmetry.space_group_name_H-M   'P 1'
#
loop_
_entity.id
_entity.type
_entity.pdbx_description
1 polymer ?
#
loop_
_entity_poly.entity_id
_entity_poly.type
_entity_poly.pdbx_seq_one_letter_code
_entity_poly.pdbx_strand_id
1 'polypeptide(L)'
;MAQHSDKNIKQLQLQREMFYATPIFFKDLPNSKELNTYLLKHIKKWKKEDEKGIVRSNSLGWHSAVDMHHRKEYHPLTKELFKMQQEIYQAEGYHPNTEAICDNMWANVNYKYSHNKNHIHPGAQWSGVYYIKAPKDCGNIWFTDPCGERHVDMPIMADKKDKPIHYWREVYYQPIEGRLIMFPGWL
;
A
#
# COMPACT_ATOMS: atom_id res chain seq x y z
N MET A 1 27.06 -6.71 10.07
CA MET A 1 26.81 -7.58 11.24
C MET A 1 26.56 -6.69 12.43
N ALA A 2 25.33 -6.69 12.95
CA ALA A 2 25.03 -6.00 14.20
C ALA A 2 25.66 -6.81 15.34
N GLN A 3 26.63 -6.23 16.05
CA GLN A 3 27.18 -6.84 17.23
C GLN A 3 26.23 -6.59 18.40
N HIS A 4 25.63 -7.65 18.92
CA HIS A 4 25.02 -7.63 20.23
C HIS A 4 26.11 -7.36 21.27
N SER A 5 26.08 -6.22 21.91
CA SER A 5 26.92 -5.94 23.06
C SER A 5 26.22 -6.43 24.34
N ASP A 6 26.58 -7.59 24.81
CA ASP A 6 26.21 -8.11 26.16
C ASP A 6 26.76 -7.18 27.24
N LYS A 7 26.04 -6.10 27.52
CA LYS A 7 26.34 -5.29 28.71
C LYS A 7 25.39 -5.62 29.84
N ASN A 8 25.88 -6.38 30.79
CA ASN A 8 25.32 -6.60 32.13
C ASN A 8 23.96 -7.29 32.21
N ILE A 9 23.93 -8.58 32.05
CA ILE A 9 22.82 -9.44 32.51
C ILE A 9 22.83 -9.45 34.05
N LYS A 10 22.21 -8.44 34.66
CA LYS A 10 22.05 -8.39 36.13
C LYS A 10 20.69 -8.89 36.62
N GLN A 11 19.76 -9.25 35.77
CA GLN A 11 18.47 -9.84 36.14
C GLN A 11 17.99 -10.81 35.05
N LEU A 12 17.51 -11.98 35.44
CA LEU A 12 16.82 -12.97 34.62
C LEU A 12 15.41 -12.45 34.22
N GLN A 13 15.35 -11.30 33.58
CA GLN A 13 14.09 -10.80 33.00
C GLN A 13 14.03 -11.25 31.55
N LEU A 14 12.86 -11.78 31.15
CA LEU A 14 12.58 -12.10 29.77
C LEU A 14 12.71 -10.83 28.91
N GLN A 15 13.66 -10.85 27.99
CA GLN A 15 13.86 -9.77 27.03
C GLN A 15 13.31 -10.18 25.66
N ARG A 16 12.86 -9.21 24.88
CA ARG A 16 12.31 -9.41 23.54
C ARG A 16 12.86 -8.38 22.58
N GLU A 17 13.33 -8.86 21.46
CA GLU A 17 13.67 -8.03 20.31
C GLU A 17 12.78 -8.40 19.13
N MET A 18 12.53 -7.44 18.25
CA MET A 18 11.71 -7.64 17.06
C MET A 18 12.49 -7.19 15.84
N PHE A 19 12.58 -8.07 14.84
CA PHE A 19 13.27 -7.84 13.59
C PHE A 19 12.29 -8.02 12.42
N TYR A 20 12.68 -7.47 11.26
CA TYR A 20 11.98 -7.63 9.99
C TYR A 20 10.56 -7.08 9.99
N ALA A 21 10.37 -5.93 10.64
CA ALA A 21 9.11 -5.21 10.54
C ALA A 21 8.86 -4.76 9.09
N THR A 22 7.63 -4.92 8.62
CA THR A 22 7.21 -4.46 7.30
C THR A 22 6.64 -3.05 7.42
N PRO A 23 7.26 -2.03 6.82
CA PRO A 23 6.74 -0.67 6.87
C PRO A 23 5.57 -0.48 5.91
N ILE A 24 4.51 0.19 6.36
CA ILE A 24 3.42 0.71 5.54
C ILE A 24 3.29 2.19 5.86
N PHE A 25 3.43 3.04 4.85
CA PHE A 25 3.32 4.48 4.99
C PHE A 25 1.96 4.96 4.50
N PHE A 26 1.38 5.93 5.17
CA PHE A 26 0.14 6.56 4.70
C PHE A 26 0.15 8.06 4.99
N LYS A 27 -0.49 8.80 4.10
CA LYS A 27 -0.59 10.25 4.17
C LYS A 27 -1.93 10.72 3.63
N ASP A 28 -2.61 11.57 4.37
CA ASP A 28 -3.83 12.23 3.91
C ASP A 28 -3.44 13.52 3.19
N LEU A 29 -3.81 13.64 1.90
CA LEU A 29 -3.46 14.82 1.12
C LEU A 29 -4.33 16.00 1.52
N PRO A 30 -3.74 17.18 1.80
CA PRO A 30 -4.50 18.40 1.98
C PRO A 30 -5.23 18.75 0.66
N ASN A 31 -6.42 19.36 0.77
CA ASN A 31 -7.25 19.76 -0.38
C ASN A 31 -7.64 18.60 -1.32
N SER A 32 -7.66 17.39 -0.79
CA SER A 32 -7.98 16.17 -1.56
C SER A 32 -9.35 16.23 -2.26
N LYS A 33 -10.33 16.96 -1.74
CA LYS A 33 -11.66 17.08 -2.35
C LYS A 33 -11.62 17.66 -3.76
N GLU A 34 -10.85 18.73 -3.96
CA GLU A 34 -10.69 19.36 -5.27
C GLU A 34 -9.94 18.45 -6.23
N LEU A 35 -8.83 17.89 -5.78
CA LEU A 35 -8.04 16.92 -6.55
C LEU A 35 -8.90 15.71 -6.93
N ASN A 36 -9.64 15.15 -5.99
CA ASN A 36 -10.49 13.99 -6.23
C ASN A 36 -11.61 14.27 -7.23
N THR A 37 -12.24 15.46 -7.14
CA THR A 37 -13.27 15.88 -8.10
C THR A 37 -12.69 15.97 -9.50
N TYR A 38 -11.52 16.58 -9.63
CA TYR A 38 -10.80 16.69 -10.89
C TYR A 38 -10.42 15.30 -11.46
N LEU A 39 -9.75 14.46 -10.67
CA LEU A 39 -9.32 13.13 -11.08
C LEU A 39 -10.50 12.23 -11.45
N LEU A 40 -11.57 12.26 -10.67
CA LEU A 40 -12.77 11.45 -10.92
C LEU A 40 -13.40 11.79 -12.28
N LYS A 41 -13.45 13.09 -12.65
CA LYS A 41 -13.92 13.54 -13.97
C LYS A 41 -13.10 12.92 -15.09
N HIS A 42 -11.77 12.97 -14.98
CA HIS A 42 -10.86 12.46 -16.01
C HIS A 42 -10.88 10.93 -16.10
N ILE A 43 -10.93 10.22 -14.98
CA ILE A 43 -11.03 8.75 -14.95
C ILE A 43 -12.38 8.29 -15.57
N LYS A 44 -13.48 8.96 -15.25
CA LYS A 44 -14.78 8.64 -15.88
C LYS A 44 -14.75 8.84 -17.40
N LYS A 45 -14.09 9.89 -17.87
CA LYS A 45 -13.90 10.14 -19.31
C LYS A 45 -13.07 9.02 -19.92
N TRP A 46 -11.90 8.72 -19.34
CA TRP A 46 -11.01 7.65 -19.83
C TRP A 46 -11.72 6.31 -19.90
N LYS A 47 -12.44 5.93 -18.80
CA LYS A 47 -13.22 4.70 -18.80
C LYS A 47 -14.29 4.64 -19.89
N LYS A 48 -14.90 5.78 -20.24
CA LYS A 48 -15.88 5.86 -21.33
C LYS A 48 -15.24 5.71 -22.72
N GLU A 49 -14.00 6.17 -22.87
CA GLU A 49 -13.21 6.03 -24.09
C GLU A 49 -12.59 4.63 -24.26
N ASP A 50 -12.34 3.94 -23.15
CA ASP A 50 -11.82 2.57 -23.10
C ASP A 50 -12.66 1.72 -22.13
N GLU A 51 -13.88 1.38 -22.54
CA GLU A 51 -14.82 0.62 -21.69
C GLU A 51 -14.32 -0.76 -21.31
N LYS A 52 -13.52 -1.38 -22.19
CA LYS A 52 -12.97 -2.71 -21.96
C LYS A 52 -11.90 -2.72 -20.89
N GLY A 53 -11.03 -1.73 -20.88
CA GLY A 53 -9.85 -1.71 -20.01
C GLY A 53 -8.94 -2.92 -20.21
N ILE A 54 -8.11 -3.18 -19.22
CA ILE A 54 -7.22 -4.36 -19.23
C ILE A 54 -7.54 -5.30 -18.06
N VAL A 55 -7.24 -6.58 -18.21
CA VAL A 55 -7.40 -7.61 -17.18
C VAL A 55 -6.04 -7.88 -16.54
N ARG A 56 -5.98 -7.71 -15.21
CA ARG A 56 -4.82 -7.99 -14.35
C ARG A 56 -5.30 -8.75 -13.10
N SER A 57 -5.09 -8.17 -11.93
CA SER A 57 -5.64 -8.70 -10.68
C SER A 57 -7.13 -8.40 -10.49
N ASN A 58 -7.69 -7.46 -11.25
CA ASN A 58 -9.08 -7.03 -11.16
C ASN A 58 -10.06 -8.14 -11.55
N SER A 59 -11.14 -8.25 -10.77
CA SER A 59 -12.30 -9.11 -11.03
C SER A 59 -13.57 -8.24 -10.97
N LEU A 60 -14.37 -8.26 -12.02
CA LEU A 60 -15.60 -7.47 -12.18
C LEU A 60 -15.42 -5.94 -12.10
N GLY A 61 -14.20 -5.44 -12.00
CA GLY A 61 -13.85 -4.03 -12.02
C GLY A 61 -13.16 -3.62 -13.31
N TRP A 62 -13.20 -2.32 -13.62
CA TRP A 62 -12.44 -1.76 -14.72
C TRP A 62 -11.04 -1.36 -14.26
N HIS A 63 -10.03 -1.67 -15.06
CA HIS A 63 -8.64 -1.31 -14.88
C HIS A 63 -8.14 -0.61 -16.13
N SER A 64 -7.61 0.60 -16.00
CA SER A 64 -7.06 1.35 -17.13
C SER A 64 -5.76 0.73 -17.67
N ALA A 65 -5.27 1.24 -18.80
CA ALA A 65 -3.86 1.07 -19.17
C ALA A 65 -2.94 1.62 -18.06
N VAL A 66 -1.69 1.16 -18.03
CA VAL A 66 -0.72 1.43 -16.94
C VAL A 66 0.11 2.70 -17.13
N ASP A 67 -0.24 3.51 -18.12
CA ASP A 67 0.45 4.73 -18.56
C ASP A 67 -0.07 6.02 -17.90
N MET A 68 -0.85 5.91 -16.83
CA MET A 68 -1.51 7.05 -16.18
C MET A 68 -0.53 8.16 -15.80
N HIS A 69 0.68 7.83 -15.35
CA HIS A 69 1.70 8.79 -14.95
C HIS A 69 2.26 9.62 -16.11
N HIS A 70 2.11 9.17 -17.36
CA HIS A 70 2.48 9.91 -18.56
C HIS A 70 1.38 10.88 -19.05
N ARG A 71 0.16 10.74 -18.54
CA ARG A 71 -0.98 11.57 -18.96
C ARG A 71 -1.04 12.84 -18.13
N LYS A 72 -1.06 13.99 -18.80
CA LYS A 72 -1.00 15.34 -18.19
C LYS A 72 -2.06 15.57 -17.11
N GLU A 73 -3.24 15.00 -17.30
CA GLU A 73 -4.38 15.11 -16.38
C GLU A 73 -4.06 14.54 -14.99
N TYR A 74 -3.14 13.61 -14.89
CA TYR A 74 -2.80 12.95 -13.64
C TYR A 74 -1.49 13.43 -13.00
N HIS A 75 -0.78 14.37 -13.64
CA HIS A 75 0.43 14.96 -13.08
C HIS A 75 0.23 15.59 -11.69
N PRO A 76 -0.94 16.21 -11.36
CA PRO A 76 -1.14 16.69 -10.00
C PRO A 76 -1.03 15.59 -8.93
N LEU A 77 -1.58 14.39 -9.21
CA LEU A 77 -1.46 13.25 -8.31
C LEU A 77 -0.04 12.67 -8.32
N THR A 78 0.56 12.50 -9.50
CA THR A 78 1.93 11.98 -9.64
C THR A 78 2.94 12.82 -8.83
N LYS A 79 2.75 14.14 -8.81
CA LYS A 79 3.57 15.05 -8.01
C LYS A 79 3.48 14.77 -6.51
N GLU A 80 2.28 14.50 -6.00
CA GLU A 80 2.10 14.15 -4.57
C GLU A 80 2.69 12.78 -4.24
N LEU A 81 2.61 11.82 -5.18
CA LEU A 81 3.27 10.51 -5.05
C LEU A 81 4.79 10.67 -4.89
N PHE A 82 5.44 11.45 -5.76
CA PHE A 82 6.88 11.67 -5.67
C PHE A 82 7.30 12.40 -4.40
N LYS A 83 6.50 13.35 -3.91
CA LYS A 83 6.77 13.99 -2.61
C LYS A 83 6.76 12.97 -1.48
N MET A 84 5.74 12.14 -1.40
CA MET A 84 5.66 11.09 -0.38
C MET A 84 6.81 10.09 -0.52
N GLN A 85 7.19 9.74 -1.73
CA GLN A 85 8.29 8.81 -1.96
C GLN A 85 9.64 9.39 -1.50
N GLN A 86 9.89 10.67 -1.67
CA GLN A 86 11.07 11.34 -1.13
C GLN A 86 11.08 11.31 0.41
N GLU A 87 9.94 11.54 1.04
CA GLU A 87 9.81 11.43 2.50
C GLU A 87 10.11 10.01 2.98
N ILE A 88 9.62 9.00 2.26
CA ILE A 88 9.92 7.58 2.55
C ILE A 88 11.41 7.29 2.37
N TYR A 89 12.04 7.76 1.30
CA TYR A 89 13.47 7.55 1.05
C TYR A 89 14.34 8.13 2.17
N GLN A 90 13.96 9.29 2.70
CA GLN A 90 14.63 9.89 3.85
C GLN A 90 14.41 9.06 5.12
N ALA A 91 13.17 8.61 5.37
CA ALA A 91 12.83 7.81 6.54
C ALA A 91 13.52 6.44 6.54
N GLU A 92 13.67 5.83 5.36
CA GLU A 92 14.34 4.54 5.17
C GLU A 92 15.87 4.66 5.06
N GLY A 93 16.43 5.87 5.07
CA GLY A 93 17.86 6.11 5.00
C GLY A 93 18.49 5.77 3.65
N TYR A 94 17.74 5.91 2.55
CA TYR A 94 18.29 5.69 1.21
C TYR A 94 19.32 6.77 0.85
N HIS A 95 20.25 6.41 -0.04
CA HIS A 95 21.26 7.35 -0.49
C HIS A 95 20.64 8.61 -1.10
N PRO A 96 21.10 9.83 -0.78
CA PRO A 96 20.48 11.08 -1.24
C PRO A 96 20.34 11.24 -2.75
N ASN A 97 21.18 10.56 -3.53
CA ASN A 97 21.14 10.58 -4.99
C ASN A 97 20.20 9.49 -5.58
N THR A 98 19.43 8.80 -4.74
CA THR A 98 18.45 7.83 -5.22
C THR A 98 17.25 8.58 -5.79
N GLU A 99 16.99 8.37 -7.08
CA GLU A 99 15.84 8.95 -7.76
C GLU A 99 14.68 7.98 -7.81
N ALA A 100 13.48 8.49 -7.59
CA ALA A 100 12.24 7.74 -7.72
C ALA A 100 11.78 7.72 -9.18
N ILE A 101 11.45 6.56 -9.67
CA ILE A 101 10.85 6.36 -11.00
C ILE A 101 9.45 5.77 -10.80
N CYS A 102 8.45 6.34 -11.45
CA CYS A 102 7.13 5.74 -11.55
C CYS A 102 7.08 4.88 -12.81
N ASP A 103 7.22 3.58 -12.63
CA ASP A 103 7.23 2.63 -13.75
C ASP A 103 5.83 2.38 -14.31
N ASN A 104 4.85 2.19 -13.42
CA ASN A 104 3.46 1.92 -13.78
C ASN A 104 2.51 2.66 -12.85
N MET A 105 1.47 3.24 -13.43
CA MET A 105 0.38 3.86 -12.70
C MET A 105 -0.94 3.66 -13.46
N TRP A 106 -2.00 3.32 -12.75
CA TRP A 106 -3.30 3.04 -13.34
C TRP A 106 -4.45 3.44 -12.44
N ALA A 107 -5.65 3.47 -13.00
CA ALA A 107 -6.88 3.66 -12.26
C ALA A 107 -7.70 2.37 -12.22
N ASN A 108 -8.26 2.08 -11.05
CA ASN A 108 -9.28 1.05 -10.87
C ASN A 108 -10.65 1.69 -10.60
N VAL A 109 -11.68 1.17 -11.25
CA VAL A 109 -13.07 1.51 -10.94
C VAL A 109 -13.79 0.22 -10.54
N ASN A 110 -14.02 0.07 -9.26
CA ASN A 110 -14.68 -1.09 -8.67
C ASN A 110 -16.16 -0.82 -8.41
N TYR A 111 -16.98 -1.82 -8.64
CA TYR A 111 -18.41 -1.84 -8.39
C TYR A 111 -18.73 -2.81 -7.26
N LYS A 112 -19.99 -2.94 -6.92
CA LYS A 112 -20.43 -3.98 -5.98
C LYS A 112 -19.93 -5.36 -6.44
N TYR A 113 -19.31 -6.10 -5.53
CA TYR A 113 -18.65 -7.40 -5.74
C TYR A 113 -17.36 -7.39 -6.56
N SER A 114 -16.91 -6.23 -7.05
CA SER A 114 -15.58 -6.14 -7.66
C SER A 114 -14.49 -6.26 -6.60
N HIS A 115 -13.41 -6.92 -6.96
CA HIS A 115 -12.23 -7.04 -6.10
C HIS A 115 -10.96 -7.18 -6.94
N ASN A 116 -9.82 -6.98 -6.29
CA ASN A 116 -8.53 -7.34 -6.83
C ASN A 116 -8.04 -8.61 -6.10
N LYS A 117 -7.58 -9.59 -6.86
CA LYS A 117 -6.97 -10.80 -6.31
C LYS A 117 -5.70 -10.43 -5.54
N ASN A 118 -5.34 -11.22 -4.53
CA ASN A 118 -4.07 -11.07 -3.84
C ASN A 118 -2.91 -11.23 -4.84
N HIS A 119 -1.96 -10.30 -4.83
CA HIS A 119 -0.84 -10.25 -5.77
C HIS A 119 0.26 -9.35 -5.22
N ILE A 120 1.46 -9.53 -5.71
CA ILE A 120 2.62 -8.66 -5.47
C ILE A 120 2.94 -7.85 -6.73
N HIS A 121 3.84 -6.88 -6.63
CA HIS A 121 4.32 -6.05 -7.73
C HIS A 121 5.79 -6.36 -8.03
N PRO A 122 6.10 -7.43 -8.81
CA PRO A 122 7.48 -7.81 -9.09
C PRO A 122 8.24 -6.70 -9.80
N GLY A 123 9.46 -6.43 -9.33
CA GLY A 123 10.32 -5.37 -9.88
C GLY A 123 10.08 -3.99 -9.27
N ALA A 124 8.97 -3.76 -8.58
CA ALA A 124 8.73 -2.52 -7.86
C ALA A 124 9.31 -2.58 -6.46
N GLN A 125 10.09 -1.58 -6.07
CA GLN A 125 10.56 -1.43 -4.70
C GLN A 125 9.42 -0.98 -3.78
N TRP A 126 8.63 -0.03 -4.25
CA TRP A 126 7.43 0.49 -3.58
C TRP A 126 6.23 0.41 -4.49
N SER A 127 5.10 0.11 -3.91
CA SER A 127 3.79 0.19 -4.53
C SER A 127 2.88 1.09 -3.70
N GLY A 128 1.77 1.55 -4.27
CA GLY A 128 0.88 2.41 -3.53
C GLY A 128 -0.53 2.46 -4.09
N VAL A 129 -1.45 2.97 -3.29
CA VAL A 129 -2.83 3.22 -3.66
C VAL A 129 -3.28 4.58 -3.15
N TYR A 130 -3.96 5.34 -4.01
CA TYR A 130 -4.63 6.58 -3.66
C TYR A 130 -6.14 6.44 -3.83
N TYR A 131 -6.89 6.81 -2.82
CA TYR A 131 -8.35 6.69 -2.85
C TYR A 131 -9.01 7.98 -3.26
N ILE A 132 -9.50 8.02 -4.51
CA ILE A 132 -10.23 9.16 -5.06
C ILE A 132 -11.68 9.15 -4.58
N LYS A 133 -12.29 7.97 -4.50
CA LYS A 133 -13.64 7.77 -4.01
C LYS A 133 -13.73 6.47 -3.21
N ALA A 134 -14.22 6.55 -2.00
CA ALA A 134 -14.35 5.44 -1.07
C ALA A 134 -15.70 5.52 -0.34
N PRO A 135 -16.81 5.04 -0.97
CA PRO A 135 -18.12 5.01 -0.33
C PRO A 135 -18.09 4.11 0.92
N LYS A 136 -19.07 4.30 1.81
CA LYS A 136 -19.29 3.36 2.91
C LYS A 136 -19.42 1.93 2.37
N ASP A 137 -18.81 0.98 3.06
CA ASP A 137 -18.82 -0.45 2.70
C ASP A 137 -18.18 -0.79 1.34
N CYS A 138 -17.22 0.02 0.88
CA CYS A 138 -16.47 -0.21 -0.36
C CYS A 138 -15.42 -1.33 -0.27
N GLY A 139 -15.31 -2.02 0.88
CA GLY A 139 -14.28 -3.01 1.12
C GLY A 139 -13.00 -2.42 1.70
N ASN A 140 -11.99 -3.24 1.88
CA ASN A 140 -10.71 -2.88 2.48
C ASN A 140 -9.55 -3.26 1.56
N ILE A 141 -8.40 -2.63 1.76
CA ILE A 141 -7.14 -3.17 1.28
C ILE A 141 -6.58 -4.12 2.35
N TRP A 142 -6.19 -5.31 1.93
CA TRP A 142 -5.66 -6.35 2.79
C TRP A 142 -4.21 -6.63 2.45
N PHE A 143 -3.40 -6.86 3.48
CA PHE A 143 -2.03 -7.31 3.36
C PHE A 143 -1.90 -8.63 4.11
N THR A 144 -1.36 -9.64 3.44
CA THR A 144 -1.11 -10.96 3.99
C THR A 144 0.36 -11.07 4.39
N ASP A 145 0.65 -11.64 5.55
CA ASP A 145 2.04 -11.89 5.98
C ASP A 145 2.76 -12.76 4.93
N PRO A 146 3.82 -12.25 4.30
CA PRO A 146 4.56 -13.00 3.27
C PRO A 146 5.32 -14.21 3.86
N CYS A 147 5.54 -14.23 5.17
CA CYS A 147 6.17 -15.34 5.88
C CYS A 147 5.10 -16.28 6.44
N GLY A 148 4.38 -16.95 5.53
CA GLY A 148 3.25 -17.84 5.88
C GLY A 148 3.63 -18.98 6.82
N GLU A 149 4.86 -19.48 6.73
CA GLU A 149 5.37 -20.60 7.52
C GLU A 149 5.29 -20.34 9.04
N ARG A 150 5.45 -19.10 9.48
CA ARG A 150 5.35 -18.74 10.91
C ARG A 150 3.96 -19.00 11.51
N HIS A 151 2.95 -19.22 10.67
CA HIS A 151 1.57 -19.47 11.09
C HIS A 151 1.17 -20.94 11.07
N VAL A 152 2.04 -21.83 10.56
CA VAL A 152 1.71 -23.27 10.38
C VAL A 152 1.60 -23.99 11.73
N ASP A 153 2.59 -23.79 12.59
CA ASP A 153 2.70 -24.48 13.88
C ASP A 153 2.43 -23.55 15.07
N MET A 154 1.59 -22.54 14.88
CA MET A 154 1.24 -21.63 15.97
C MET A 154 0.37 -22.34 17.01
N PRO A 155 0.69 -22.18 18.30
CA PRO A 155 -0.18 -22.66 19.36
C PRO A 155 -1.51 -21.89 19.35
N ILE A 156 -2.52 -22.44 20.03
CA ILE A 156 -3.79 -21.75 20.25
C ILE A 156 -3.49 -20.43 20.96
N MET A 157 -3.83 -19.33 20.31
CA MET A 157 -3.63 -17.99 20.83
C MET A 157 -4.80 -17.58 21.73
N ALA A 158 -4.51 -16.72 22.70
CA ALA A 158 -5.54 -16.05 23.50
C ALA A 158 -6.51 -15.26 22.61
N ASP A 159 -7.52 -14.66 23.21
CA ASP A 159 -8.52 -13.85 22.49
C ASP A 159 -7.89 -12.88 21.51
N LYS A 160 -8.54 -12.66 20.36
CA LYS A 160 -8.03 -11.81 19.27
C LYS A 160 -7.57 -10.41 19.74
N LYS A 161 -8.25 -9.82 20.73
CA LYS A 161 -7.91 -8.51 21.30
C LYS A 161 -6.52 -8.47 21.96
N ASP A 162 -6.07 -9.62 22.47
CA ASP A 162 -4.80 -9.74 23.22
C ASP A 162 -3.67 -10.30 22.35
N LYS A 163 -4.00 -10.66 21.10
CA LYS A 163 -3.01 -11.20 20.15
C LYS A 163 -2.11 -10.08 19.65
N PRO A 164 -0.78 -10.14 19.91
CA PRO A 164 0.15 -9.15 19.41
C PRO A 164 0.11 -9.02 17.87
N ILE A 165 0.23 -7.81 17.36
CA ILE A 165 0.06 -7.51 15.93
C ILE A 165 1.02 -8.32 15.03
N HIS A 166 2.23 -8.62 15.49
CA HIS A 166 3.20 -9.41 14.73
C HIS A 166 2.86 -10.89 14.55
N TYR A 167 1.78 -11.37 15.18
CA TYR A 167 1.19 -12.70 14.94
C TYR A 167 -0.05 -12.67 14.05
N TRP A 168 -0.44 -11.49 13.54
CA TRP A 168 -1.55 -11.40 12.62
C TRP A 168 -1.12 -11.90 11.25
N ARG A 169 -1.89 -12.81 10.71
CA ARG A 169 -1.68 -13.31 9.35
C ARG A 169 -2.06 -12.29 8.29
N GLU A 170 -3.05 -11.49 8.60
CA GLU A 170 -3.59 -10.48 7.69
C GLU A 170 -3.88 -9.20 8.47
N VAL A 171 -3.55 -8.07 7.84
CA VAL A 171 -3.92 -6.75 8.31
C VAL A 171 -4.67 -6.01 7.20
N TYR A 172 -5.54 -5.09 7.57
CA TYR A 172 -6.30 -4.33 6.59
C TYR A 172 -6.42 -2.86 6.97
N TYR A 173 -6.64 -2.04 5.94
CA TYR A 173 -6.98 -0.64 6.10
C TYR A 173 -8.27 -0.33 5.36
N GLN A 174 -9.14 0.46 6.00
CA GLN A 174 -10.30 1.03 5.33
C GLN A 174 -9.84 2.12 4.36
N PRO A 175 -10.38 2.14 3.13
CA PRO A 175 -10.19 3.24 2.21
C PRO A 175 -10.71 4.56 2.81
N ILE A 176 -9.89 5.60 2.71
CA ILE A 176 -10.25 6.97 3.09
C ILE A 176 -9.99 7.86 1.88
N GLU A 177 -11.00 8.62 1.45
CA GLU A 177 -10.85 9.54 0.32
C GLU A 177 -9.73 10.56 0.60
N GLY A 178 -8.82 10.70 -0.34
CA GLY A 178 -7.65 11.56 -0.20
C GLY A 178 -6.45 10.94 0.49
N ARG A 179 -6.55 9.68 0.94
CA ARG A 179 -5.44 8.94 1.55
C ARG A 179 -4.60 8.24 0.49
N LEU A 180 -3.30 8.45 0.59
CA LEU A 180 -2.28 7.73 -0.13
C LEU A 180 -1.63 6.72 0.84
N ILE A 181 -1.58 5.46 0.45
CA ILE A 181 -0.86 4.39 1.18
C ILE A 181 0.26 3.91 0.29
N MET A 182 1.47 3.76 0.85
CA MET A 182 2.62 3.16 0.16
C MET A 182 3.19 2.01 0.99
N PHE A 183 3.58 0.95 0.31
CA PHE A 183 4.06 -0.30 0.89
C PHE A 183 5.10 -0.96 -0.03
N PRO A 184 5.95 -1.86 0.49
CA PRO A 184 6.89 -2.60 -0.35
C PRO A 184 6.20 -3.37 -1.46
N GLY A 185 6.77 -3.38 -2.67
CA GLY A 185 6.17 -4.05 -3.82
C GLY A 185 6.04 -5.57 -3.70
N TRP A 186 6.77 -6.16 -2.74
CA TRP A 186 6.71 -7.60 -2.44
C TRP A 186 5.61 -7.99 -1.45
N LEU A 187 4.91 -7.03 -0.84
CA LEU A 187 3.87 -7.25 0.18
C LEU A 187 2.49 -7.55 -0.45
#